data_9826c0dfcf04f3da8e06aa4a10ae9fbe
#
_entry.id   9826c0dfcf04f3da8e06aa4a10ae9fbe
#
_cell.length_a   1.000
_cell.length_b   1.000
_cell.length_c   1.000
_cell.angle_alpha   90.00
_cell.angle_beta   90.00
_cell.angle_gamma   90.00
#
_symmetry.space_group_name_H-M   'P 1'
#
loop_
_entity.id
_entity.type
_entity.pdbx_description
1 polymer ?
#
loop_
_entity_poly.entity_id
_entity_poly.type
_entity_poly.pdbx_seq_one_letter_code
_entity_poly.pdbx_strand_id
1 'polypeptide(L)'
;MSLQILTLAILQNPWSSLLAVLLLSLGFLSLRPAYVYFRDPLDLRRFPAPNLLAAMTPIWMMRATWSGKRYAWLHREHERLGDVIRIGPSHLSFNDPRAVSDIYGHQAASKIGKDVFYDTLAGQYHDIFQSTDRADHSLKRKFIANSFALKNVVRMEPLIRDNVRILIARIDDWCQQNNAEPPLDLRRW
;
A
#
# COMPACT_ATOMS: atom_id res chain seq x y z
N MET A 1 -2.31 53.32 2.64
CA MET A 1 -2.49 52.56 3.90
C MET A 1 -1.31 51.62 3.98
N SER A 2 -0.36 51.85 4.92
CA SER A 2 0.92 51.11 4.93
C SER A 2 0.73 49.65 5.33
N LEU A 3 1.55 48.75 4.75
CA LEU A 3 1.56 47.32 5.05
C LEU A 3 1.59 47.03 6.56
N GLN A 4 2.20 47.90 7.35
CA GLN A 4 2.31 47.84 8.81
C GLN A 4 0.96 48.00 9.53
N ILE A 5 0.05 48.82 9.00
CA ILE A 5 -1.28 49.00 9.60
C ILE A 5 -2.16 47.75 9.35
N LEU A 6 -2.00 47.12 8.18
CA LEU A 6 -2.71 45.90 7.82
C LEU A 6 -2.25 44.71 8.69
N THR A 7 -0.94 44.58 8.92
CA THR A 7 -0.38 43.52 9.77
C THR A 7 -0.79 43.68 11.23
N LEU A 8 -0.81 44.90 11.77
CA LEU A 8 -1.27 45.17 13.13
C LEU A 8 -2.78 44.89 13.31
N ALA A 9 -3.62 45.25 12.33
CA ALA A 9 -5.07 44.98 12.38
C ALA A 9 -5.37 43.44 12.31
N ILE A 10 -4.57 42.68 11.60
CA ILE A 10 -4.69 41.19 11.54
C ILE A 10 -4.31 40.58 12.88
N LEU A 11 -3.29 41.10 13.56
CA LEU A 11 -2.81 40.56 14.85
C LEU A 11 -3.73 40.93 16.05
N GLN A 12 -4.52 41.97 15.92
CA GLN A 12 -5.43 42.42 17.01
C GLN A 12 -6.77 41.68 17.05
N ASN A 13 -7.15 41.04 15.94
CA ASN A 13 -8.40 40.28 15.90
C ASN A 13 -8.11 38.76 15.75
N PRO A 14 -8.45 37.94 16.74
CA PRO A 14 -8.16 36.50 16.72
C PRO A 14 -8.76 35.79 15.50
N TRP A 15 -9.92 36.24 15.00
CA TRP A 15 -10.57 35.64 13.84
C TRP A 15 -9.85 35.93 12.53
N SER A 16 -9.29 37.13 12.36
CA SER A 16 -8.50 37.47 11.17
C SER A 16 -7.16 36.77 11.16
N SER A 17 -6.54 36.56 12.33
CA SER A 17 -5.32 35.77 12.47
C SER A 17 -5.56 34.30 12.10
N LEU A 18 -6.67 33.71 12.58
CA LEU A 18 -7.06 32.35 12.21
C LEU A 18 -7.34 32.20 10.72
N LEU A 19 -8.05 33.17 10.13
CA LEU A 19 -8.30 33.17 8.69
C LEU A 19 -7.01 33.29 7.87
N ALA A 20 -6.09 34.15 8.30
CA ALA A 20 -4.78 34.30 7.63
C ALA A 20 -3.97 32.99 7.71
N VAL A 21 -3.90 32.33 8.86
CA VAL A 21 -3.25 31.02 9.02
C VAL A 21 -3.92 29.96 8.14
N LEU A 22 -5.24 29.95 8.08
CA LEU A 22 -5.99 29.01 7.23
C LEU A 22 -5.67 29.24 5.75
N LEU A 23 -5.68 30.48 5.28
CA LEU A 23 -5.36 30.82 3.88
C LEU A 23 -3.91 30.49 3.52
N LEU A 24 -2.96 30.78 4.41
CA LEU A 24 -1.55 30.42 4.23
C LEU A 24 -1.36 28.89 4.19
N SER A 25 -2.05 28.17 5.06
CA SER A 25 -2.01 26.70 5.10
C SER A 25 -2.60 26.10 3.82
N LEU A 26 -3.74 26.60 3.35
CA LEU A 26 -4.36 26.18 2.09
C LEU A 26 -3.46 26.51 0.89
N GLY A 27 -2.85 27.68 0.88
CA GLY A 27 -1.88 28.10 -0.13
C GLY A 27 -0.67 27.15 -0.15
N PHE A 28 -0.09 26.87 0.99
CA PHE A 28 1.04 25.93 1.10
C PHE A 28 0.66 24.50 0.66
N LEU A 29 -0.50 23.99 1.10
CA LEU A 29 -1.00 22.68 0.75
C LEU A 29 -1.27 22.53 -0.76
N SER A 30 -1.70 23.62 -1.43
CA SER A 30 -1.96 23.57 -2.87
C SER A 30 -0.73 23.85 -3.74
N LEU A 31 0.16 24.76 -3.32
CA LEU A 31 1.35 25.14 -4.10
C LEU A 31 2.49 24.13 -3.99
N ARG A 32 2.66 23.50 -2.84
CA ARG A 32 3.73 22.49 -2.63
C ARG A 32 3.68 21.32 -3.61
N PRO A 33 2.53 20.66 -3.85
CA PRO A 33 2.43 19.60 -4.85
C PRO A 33 2.77 20.08 -6.27
N ALA A 34 2.32 21.28 -6.63
CA ALA A 34 2.65 21.90 -7.91
C ALA A 34 4.17 22.15 -8.04
N TYR A 35 4.77 22.74 -7.02
CA TYR A 35 6.22 22.98 -6.98
C TYR A 35 7.02 21.68 -7.15
N VAL A 36 6.68 20.62 -6.37
CA VAL A 36 7.36 19.31 -6.46
C VAL A 36 7.17 18.70 -7.85
N TYR A 37 5.97 18.79 -8.42
CA TYR A 37 5.66 18.28 -9.76
C TYR A 37 6.49 18.97 -10.84
N PHE A 38 6.62 20.30 -10.78
CA PHE A 38 7.38 21.06 -11.79
C PHE A 38 8.90 20.91 -11.63
N ARG A 39 9.40 20.80 -10.40
CA ARG A 39 10.82 20.53 -10.12
C ARG A 39 11.24 19.14 -10.55
N ASP A 40 10.32 18.18 -10.47
CA ASP A 40 10.49 16.79 -10.88
C ASP A 40 11.84 16.15 -10.47
N PRO A 41 12.20 16.16 -9.19
CA PRO A 41 13.52 15.72 -8.73
C PRO A 41 13.79 14.23 -8.98
N LEU A 42 12.74 13.45 -9.27
CA LEU A 42 12.81 12.00 -9.53
C LEU A 42 12.61 11.66 -11.01
N ASP A 43 12.52 12.66 -11.89
CA ASP A 43 12.27 12.47 -13.33
C ASP A 43 11.05 11.59 -13.63
N LEU A 44 9.96 11.80 -12.87
CA LEU A 44 8.73 11.01 -12.98
C LEU A 44 7.73 11.57 -14.00
N ARG A 45 7.96 12.80 -14.52
CA ARG A 45 7.07 13.41 -15.52
C ARG A 45 7.11 12.68 -16.87
N ARG A 46 8.16 11.93 -17.13
CA ARG A 46 8.27 11.07 -18.32
C ARG A 46 7.27 9.91 -18.35
N PHE A 47 6.73 9.53 -17.18
CA PHE A 47 5.74 8.46 -17.09
C PHE A 47 4.33 9.02 -17.16
N PRO A 48 3.43 8.42 -17.98
CA PRO A 48 2.05 8.85 -18.08
C PRO A 48 1.32 8.64 -16.75
N ALA A 49 0.36 9.52 -16.46
CA ALA A 49 -0.46 9.45 -15.27
C ALA A 49 -1.96 9.44 -15.63
N PRO A 50 -2.84 8.86 -14.82
CA PRO A 50 -4.29 8.90 -15.04
C PRO A 50 -4.84 10.30 -15.29
N ASN A 51 -4.35 11.26 -14.51
CA ASN A 51 -4.62 12.70 -14.65
C ASN A 51 -3.57 13.50 -13.87
N LEU A 52 -3.62 14.82 -13.97
CA LEU A 52 -2.68 15.72 -13.29
C LEU A 52 -2.77 15.62 -11.76
N LEU A 53 -3.97 15.44 -11.20
CA LEU A 53 -4.17 15.25 -9.77
C LEU A 53 -3.49 13.98 -9.25
N ALA A 54 -3.52 12.88 -10.03
CA ALA A 54 -2.82 11.65 -9.69
C ALA A 54 -1.30 11.86 -9.67
N ALA A 55 -0.76 12.65 -10.60
CA ALA A 55 0.67 12.95 -10.65
C ALA A 55 1.15 13.86 -9.51
N MET A 56 0.29 14.76 -9.04
CA MET A 56 0.64 15.81 -8.06
C MET A 56 0.26 15.44 -6.62
N THR A 57 -0.77 14.61 -6.43
CA THR A 57 -1.35 14.33 -5.11
C THR A 57 -1.68 12.84 -4.94
N PRO A 58 -1.77 12.33 -3.71
CA PRO A 58 -2.19 10.95 -3.45
C PRO A 58 -3.71 10.74 -3.60
N ILE A 59 -4.50 11.78 -3.88
CA ILE A 59 -5.98 11.74 -3.83
C ILE A 59 -6.56 10.66 -4.75
N TRP A 60 -6.01 10.53 -5.97
CA TRP A 60 -6.49 9.51 -6.91
C TRP A 60 -6.33 8.10 -6.35
N MET A 61 -5.16 7.81 -5.78
CA MET A 61 -4.87 6.50 -5.18
C MET A 61 -5.70 6.26 -3.92
N MET A 62 -5.90 7.29 -3.10
CA MET A 62 -6.78 7.21 -1.92
C MET A 62 -8.20 6.84 -2.31
N ARG A 63 -8.76 7.48 -3.33
CA ARG A 63 -10.11 7.15 -3.85
C ARG A 63 -10.19 5.73 -4.39
N ALA A 64 -9.19 5.31 -5.17
CA ALA A 64 -9.13 3.95 -5.69
C ALA A 64 -9.07 2.91 -4.57
N THR A 65 -8.29 3.17 -3.52
CA THR A 65 -8.19 2.30 -2.33
C THR A 65 -9.49 2.29 -1.53
N TRP A 66 -10.09 3.45 -1.28
CA TRP A 66 -11.37 3.58 -0.55
C TRP A 66 -12.51 2.84 -1.24
N SER A 67 -12.52 2.82 -2.57
CA SER A 67 -13.55 2.09 -3.35
C SER A 67 -13.48 0.56 -3.18
N GLY A 68 -12.43 0.01 -2.55
CA GLY A 68 -12.15 -1.42 -2.50
C GLY A 68 -11.79 -2.06 -3.84
N LYS A 69 -11.77 -1.28 -4.93
CA LYS A 69 -11.54 -1.75 -6.31
C LYS A 69 -10.25 -1.21 -6.91
N ARG A 70 -9.25 -0.92 -6.07
CA ARG A 70 -7.95 -0.38 -6.51
C ARG A 70 -7.34 -1.17 -7.67
N TYR A 71 -7.41 -2.50 -7.61
CA TYR A 71 -6.90 -3.38 -8.66
C TYR A 71 -7.55 -3.11 -10.03
N ALA A 72 -8.88 -2.93 -10.07
CA ALA A 72 -9.60 -2.66 -11.32
C ALA A 72 -9.29 -1.27 -11.88
N TRP A 73 -9.09 -0.27 -11.00
CA TRP A 73 -8.67 1.07 -11.43
C TRP A 73 -7.26 1.03 -12.03
N LEU A 74 -6.31 0.36 -11.38
CA LEU A 74 -4.94 0.22 -11.89
C LEU A 74 -4.91 -0.54 -13.22
N HIS A 75 -5.63 -1.66 -13.31
CA HIS A 75 -5.70 -2.45 -14.54
C HIS A 75 -6.19 -1.61 -15.72
N ARG A 76 -7.32 -0.92 -15.57
CA ARG A 76 -7.85 -0.04 -16.61
C ARG A 76 -6.87 1.06 -17.02
N GLU A 77 -6.15 1.66 -16.07
CA GLU A 77 -5.19 2.71 -16.41
C GLU A 77 -3.95 2.12 -17.11
N HIS A 78 -3.51 0.92 -16.75
CA HIS A 78 -2.44 0.23 -17.49
C HIS A 78 -2.85 -0.13 -18.93
N GLU A 79 -4.09 -0.60 -19.15
CA GLU A 79 -4.61 -0.84 -20.50
C GLU A 79 -4.60 0.43 -21.35
N ARG A 80 -4.85 1.59 -20.75
CA ARG A 80 -4.92 2.88 -21.45
C ARG A 80 -3.58 3.56 -21.65
N LEU A 81 -2.66 3.44 -20.68
CA LEU A 81 -1.44 4.25 -20.59
C LEU A 81 -0.15 3.45 -20.78
N GLY A 82 -0.22 2.12 -20.69
CA GLY A 82 0.93 1.21 -20.88
C GLY A 82 1.47 0.61 -19.58
N ASP A 83 2.62 -0.04 -19.70
CA ASP A 83 3.16 -0.93 -18.66
C ASP A 83 3.71 -0.20 -17.42
N VAL A 84 4.08 1.07 -17.55
CA VAL A 84 4.59 1.87 -16.44
C VAL A 84 3.81 3.17 -16.36
N ILE A 85 3.11 3.38 -15.26
CA ILE A 85 2.29 4.58 -15.05
C ILE A 85 2.61 5.24 -13.71
N ARG A 86 2.51 6.57 -13.67
CA ARG A 86 2.65 7.36 -12.44
C ARG A 86 1.30 7.47 -11.74
N ILE A 87 1.22 6.96 -10.53
CA ILE A 87 -0.03 6.90 -9.73
C ILE A 87 -0.02 7.78 -8.49
N GLY A 88 1.05 8.50 -8.28
CA GLY A 88 1.23 9.41 -7.15
C GLY A 88 2.41 10.34 -7.35
N PRO A 89 2.62 11.31 -6.44
CA PRO A 89 3.74 12.26 -6.52
C PRO A 89 5.11 11.58 -6.65
N SER A 90 5.30 10.45 -5.96
CA SER A 90 6.53 9.66 -5.93
C SER A 90 6.29 8.17 -6.16
N HIS A 91 5.14 7.80 -6.78
CA HIS A 91 4.75 6.41 -6.96
C HIS A 91 4.60 6.06 -8.43
N LEU A 92 5.22 4.94 -8.82
CA LEU A 92 4.99 4.27 -10.10
C LEU A 92 4.27 2.94 -9.89
N SER A 93 3.48 2.55 -10.87
CA SER A 93 2.89 1.21 -10.97
C SER A 93 3.44 0.54 -12.21
N PHE A 94 3.77 -0.74 -12.09
CA PHE A 94 4.34 -1.55 -13.15
C PHE A 94 3.41 -2.72 -13.49
N ASN A 95 3.15 -2.92 -14.77
CA ASN A 95 2.42 -4.06 -15.33
C ASN A 95 3.32 -4.90 -16.26
N ASP A 96 4.62 -4.90 -15.98
CA ASP A 96 5.63 -5.68 -16.72
C ASP A 96 6.10 -6.84 -15.85
N PRO A 97 6.00 -8.11 -16.30
CA PRO A 97 6.49 -9.26 -15.54
C PRO A 97 7.96 -9.17 -15.15
N ARG A 98 8.80 -8.48 -15.92
CA ARG A 98 10.22 -8.25 -15.62
C ARG A 98 10.41 -7.45 -14.34
N ALA A 99 9.49 -6.53 -14.05
CA ALA A 99 9.53 -5.74 -12.82
C ALA A 99 9.48 -6.60 -11.55
N VAL A 100 8.89 -7.80 -11.61
CA VAL A 100 8.87 -8.72 -10.47
C VAL A 100 10.28 -9.14 -10.09
N SER A 101 11.11 -9.54 -11.06
CA SER A 101 12.51 -9.91 -10.80
C SER A 101 13.36 -8.70 -10.43
N ASP A 102 13.13 -7.57 -11.07
CA ASP A 102 13.92 -6.35 -10.89
C ASP A 102 13.65 -5.66 -9.55
N ILE A 103 12.43 -5.77 -9.01
CA ILE A 103 12.01 -5.14 -7.74
C ILE A 103 12.10 -6.12 -6.57
N TYR A 104 11.70 -7.37 -6.75
CA TYR A 104 11.58 -8.36 -5.67
C TYR A 104 12.61 -9.48 -5.74
N GLY A 105 13.43 -9.54 -6.79
CA GLY A 105 14.50 -10.52 -6.92
C GLY A 105 15.62 -10.36 -5.88
N HIS A 106 16.41 -11.40 -5.68
CA HIS A 106 17.49 -11.41 -4.69
C HIS A 106 18.49 -10.26 -4.87
N GLN A 107 18.80 -9.90 -6.11
CA GLN A 107 19.73 -8.80 -6.42
C GLN A 107 19.11 -7.42 -6.10
N ALA A 108 17.81 -7.28 -6.25
CA ALA A 108 17.11 -6.04 -5.93
C ALA A 108 17.03 -5.79 -4.43
N ALA A 109 16.96 -6.85 -3.62
CA ALA A 109 16.86 -6.76 -2.17
C ALA A 109 18.00 -5.94 -1.50
N SER A 110 19.17 -5.81 -2.14
CA SER A 110 20.26 -4.96 -1.67
C SER A 110 20.04 -3.47 -1.96
N LYS A 111 19.24 -3.11 -2.95
CA LYS A 111 19.05 -1.75 -3.46
C LYS A 111 17.69 -1.16 -3.12
N ILE A 112 16.64 -2.01 -3.12
CA ILE A 112 15.25 -1.62 -2.94
C ILE A 112 14.79 -2.05 -1.56
N GLY A 113 14.22 -1.13 -0.78
CA GLY A 113 13.64 -1.37 0.54
C GLY A 113 12.11 -1.33 0.50
N LYS A 114 11.51 -1.66 1.63
CA LYS A 114 10.08 -1.44 1.85
C LYS A 114 9.82 0.05 2.05
N ASP A 115 8.64 0.50 1.63
CA ASP A 115 8.18 1.85 1.87
C ASP A 115 7.88 2.06 3.36
N VAL A 116 8.08 3.28 3.85
CA VAL A 116 7.77 3.72 5.23
C VAL A 116 6.31 3.50 5.60
N PHE A 117 5.43 3.30 4.62
CA PHE A 117 4.04 2.91 4.85
C PHE A 117 3.90 1.64 5.68
N TYR A 118 4.85 0.70 5.55
CA TYR A 118 4.83 -0.53 6.37
C TYR A 118 5.03 -0.26 7.86
N ASP A 119 5.78 0.78 8.22
CA ASP A 119 5.95 1.19 9.62
C ASP A 119 4.64 1.74 10.20
N THR A 120 3.79 2.38 9.36
CA THR A 120 2.48 2.88 9.82
C THR A 120 1.46 1.78 10.09
N LEU A 121 1.66 0.59 9.50
CA LEU A 121 0.83 -0.59 9.77
C LEU A 121 1.29 -1.34 11.02
N ALA A 122 2.50 -1.06 11.49
CA ALA A 122 3.05 -1.69 12.68
C ALA A 122 2.34 -1.13 13.93
N GLY A 123 1.98 -2.03 14.85
CA GLY A 123 1.59 -1.64 16.19
C GLY A 123 2.83 -1.34 17.06
N GLN A 124 2.76 -1.68 18.33
CA GLN A 124 3.89 -1.53 19.27
C GLN A 124 5.12 -2.37 18.86
N TYR A 125 4.91 -3.48 18.17
CA TYR A 125 5.97 -4.40 17.76
C TYR A 125 5.90 -4.63 16.25
N HIS A 126 7.05 -4.46 15.58
CA HIS A 126 7.19 -4.76 14.17
C HIS A 126 7.36 -6.28 13.98
N ASP A 127 6.52 -6.89 13.17
CA ASP A 127 6.70 -8.26 12.71
C ASP A 127 7.65 -8.33 11.49
N ILE A 128 7.89 -9.52 10.96
CA ILE A 128 8.75 -9.70 9.78
C ILE A 128 8.18 -9.05 8.52
N PHE A 129 6.86 -8.93 8.42
CA PHE A 129 6.21 -8.31 7.26
C PHE A 129 6.35 -6.78 7.29
N GLN A 130 6.22 -6.18 8.45
CA GLN A 130 6.21 -4.72 8.65
C GLN A 130 7.63 -4.13 8.78
N SER A 131 8.62 -4.93 9.22
CA SER A 131 9.98 -4.44 9.42
C SER A 131 10.57 -3.86 8.13
N THR A 132 10.87 -2.55 8.15
CA THR A 132 11.52 -1.80 7.06
C THR A 132 13.04 -1.81 7.21
N ASP A 133 13.54 -1.95 8.45
CA ASP A 133 14.96 -2.13 8.71
C ASP A 133 15.45 -3.51 8.25
N ARG A 134 16.52 -3.51 7.45
CA ARG A 134 17.06 -4.76 6.86
C ARG A 134 17.71 -5.68 7.88
N ALA A 135 18.39 -5.12 8.88
CA ALA A 135 19.07 -5.91 9.88
C ALA A 135 18.06 -6.63 10.77
N ASP A 136 17.04 -5.89 11.22
CA ASP A 136 15.91 -6.41 11.98
C ASP A 136 15.11 -7.46 11.20
N HIS A 137 14.77 -7.17 9.93
CA HIS A 137 14.11 -8.13 9.05
C HIS A 137 14.92 -9.42 8.85
N SER A 138 16.24 -9.28 8.63
CA SER A 138 17.13 -10.44 8.42
C SER A 138 17.23 -11.30 9.67
N LEU A 139 17.30 -10.68 10.85
CA LEU A 139 17.32 -11.36 12.14
C LEU A 139 16.02 -12.16 12.35
N LYS A 140 14.86 -11.51 12.19
CA LYS A 140 13.55 -12.14 12.32
C LYS A 140 13.38 -13.29 11.34
N ARG A 141 13.79 -13.10 10.07
CA ARG A 141 13.74 -14.14 9.05
C ARG A 141 14.62 -15.34 9.43
N LYS A 142 15.80 -15.12 9.98
CA LYS A 142 16.69 -16.20 10.43
C LYS A 142 16.03 -17.04 11.52
N PHE A 143 15.33 -16.44 12.47
CA PHE A 143 14.63 -17.17 13.54
C PHE A 143 13.56 -18.11 13.00
N ILE A 144 12.75 -17.65 12.04
CA ILE A 144 11.64 -18.46 11.53
C ILE A 144 12.04 -19.40 10.38
N ALA A 145 13.16 -19.14 9.68
CA ALA A 145 13.56 -19.89 8.49
C ALA A 145 13.67 -21.39 8.74
N ASN A 146 14.15 -21.78 9.93
CA ASN A 146 14.27 -23.19 10.29
C ASN A 146 12.91 -23.90 10.38
N SER A 147 11.88 -23.20 10.88
CA SER A 147 10.51 -23.76 10.97
C SER A 147 9.91 -24.04 9.59
N PHE A 148 10.30 -23.25 8.57
CA PHE A 148 9.84 -23.40 7.18
C PHE A 148 10.79 -24.24 6.31
N ALA A 149 11.88 -24.78 6.88
CA ALA A 149 12.73 -25.69 6.15
C ALA A 149 11.95 -26.95 5.75
N LEU A 150 12.12 -27.41 4.49
CA LEU A 150 11.38 -28.53 3.93
C LEU A 150 11.32 -29.75 4.87
N LYS A 151 12.45 -30.08 5.50
CA LYS A 151 12.55 -31.17 6.49
C LYS A 151 11.54 -31.02 7.64
N ASN A 152 11.33 -29.81 8.14
CA ASN A 152 10.43 -29.56 9.27
C ASN A 152 8.97 -29.48 8.81
N VAL A 153 8.73 -28.92 7.61
CA VAL A 153 7.38 -28.88 6.99
C VAL A 153 6.88 -30.32 6.73
N VAL A 154 7.73 -31.21 6.18
CA VAL A 154 7.38 -32.61 5.93
C VAL A 154 7.04 -33.35 7.24
N ARG A 155 7.66 -33.01 8.36
CA ARG A 155 7.30 -33.59 9.67
C ARG A 155 5.89 -33.22 10.13
N MET A 156 5.34 -32.11 9.64
CA MET A 156 3.96 -31.69 9.93
C MET A 156 2.92 -32.35 9.03
N GLU A 157 3.36 -33.08 7.98
CA GLU A 157 2.46 -33.72 7.02
C GLU A 157 1.39 -34.63 7.69
N PRO A 158 1.72 -35.49 8.67
CA PRO A 158 0.71 -36.32 9.32
C PRO A 158 -0.39 -35.48 9.98
N LEU A 159 0.01 -34.40 10.70
CA LEU A 159 -0.95 -33.50 11.36
C LEU A 159 -1.85 -32.77 10.35
N ILE A 160 -1.26 -32.29 9.24
CA ILE A 160 -2.02 -31.66 8.15
C ILE A 160 -2.99 -32.67 7.53
N ARG A 161 -2.51 -33.87 7.26
CA ARG A 161 -3.32 -34.95 6.68
C ARG A 161 -4.53 -35.32 7.56
N ASP A 162 -4.33 -35.40 8.86
CA ASP A 162 -5.40 -35.72 9.80
C ASP A 162 -6.44 -34.62 9.86
N ASN A 163 -6.05 -33.34 9.87
CA ASN A 163 -6.98 -32.23 9.77
C ASN A 163 -7.75 -32.21 8.45
N VAL A 164 -7.08 -32.51 7.32
CA VAL A 164 -7.74 -32.63 6.01
C VAL A 164 -8.75 -33.79 6.00
N ARG A 165 -8.41 -34.93 6.61
CA ARG A 165 -9.38 -36.07 6.74
C ARG A 165 -10.61 -35.68 7.53
N ILE A 166 -10.44 -34.95 8.65
CA ILE A 166 -11.55 -34.45 9.45
C ILE A 166 -12.44 -33.51 8.61
N LEU A 167 -11.81 -32.60 7.87
CA LEU A 167 -12.54 -31.68 6.99
C LEU A 167 -13.35 -32.45 5.93
N ILE A 168 -12.74 -33.42 5.25
CA ILE A 168 -13.42 -34.26 4.24
C ILE A 168 -14.59 -35.00 4.86
N ALA A 169 -14.37 -35.66 6.00
CA ALA A 169 -15.46 -36.39 6.67
C ALA A 169 -16.65 -35.49 7.05
N ARG A 170 -16.35 -34.24 7.50
CA ARG A 170 -17.40 -33.25 7.80
C ARG A 170 -18.17 -32.80 6.56
N ILE A 171 -17.48 -32.64 5.43
CA ILE A 171 -18.11 -32.30 4.15
C ILE A 171 -19.00 -33.48 3.69
N ASP A 172 -18.49 -34.70 3.78
CA ASP A 172 -19.26 -35.90 3.42
C ASP A 172 -20.53 -36.04 4.28
N ASP A 173 -20.41 -35.88 5.60
CA ASP A 173 -21.56 -35.92 6.53
C ASP A 173 -22.59 -34.85 6.14
N TRP A 174 -22.12 -33.63 5.82
CA TRP A 174 -23.02 -32.55 5.40
C TRP A 174 -23.73 -32.86 4.08
N CYS A 175 -23.00 -33.38 3.08
CA CYS A 175 -23.58 -33.79 1.80
C CYS A 175 -24.66 -34.87 1.97
N GLN A 176 -24.42 -35.87 2.83
CA GLN A 176 -25.37 -36.93 3.10
C GLN A 176 -26.65 -36.41 3.81
N GLN A 177 -26.47 -35.51 4.79
CA GLN A 177 -27.60 -34.94 5.57
C GLN A 177 -28.47 -33.98 4.76
N ASN A 178 -27.89 -33.29 3.79
CA ASN A 178 -28.54 -32.21 3.06
C ASN A 178 -28.77 -32.54 1.55
N ASN A 179 -28.50 -33.77 1.10
CA ASN A 179 -28.52 -34.15 -0.31
C ASN A 179 -27.66 -33.19 -1.20
N ALA A 180 -26.58 -32.67 -0.64
CA ALA A 180 -25.71 -31.66 -1.24
C ALA A 180 -26.39 -30.31 -1.58
N GLU A 181 -27.57 -30.02 -1.02
CA GLU A 181 -28.28 -28.75 -1.17
C GLU A 181 -28.65 -28.16 0.20
N PRO A 182 -28.57 -26.84 0.41
CA PRO A 182 -27.97 -25.78 -0.41
C PRO A 182 -26.44 -25.87 -0.48
N PRO A 183 -25.73 -25.08 -1.31
CA PRO A 183 -24.26 -25.12 -1.38
C PRO A 183 -23.63 -24.79 -0.02
N LEU A 184 -22.57 -25.50 0.33
CA LEU A 184 -21.85 -25.35 1.59
C LEU A 184 -21.18 -23.96 1.72
N ASP A 185 -21.56 -23.20 2.73
CA ASP A 185 -20.90 -21.93 3.06
C ASP A 185 -19.73 -22.17 4.04
N LEU A 186 -18.52 -22.34 3.51
CA LEU A 186 -17.32 -22.59 4.30
C LEU A 186 -16.95 -21.45 5.28
N ARG A 187 -17.56 -20.26 5.19
CA ARG A 187 -17.33 -19.18 6.16
C ARG A 187 -18.07 -19.40 7.48
N ARG A 188 -19.02 -20.30 7.51
CA ARG A 188 -19.81 -20.64 8.71
C ARG A 188 -19.29 -21.87 9.45
N TRP A 189 -18.18 -22.43 8.95
CA TRP A 189 -17.57 -23.68 9.44
C TRP A 189 -16.31 -23.46 10.25
#